data_24ce59c2095916ad3f07183a6a9959e0
#
_entry.id   24ce59c2095916ad3f07183a6a9959e0
#
_cell.length_a   1.000
_cell.length_b   1.000
_cell.length_c   1.000
_cell.angle_alpha   90.00
_cell.angle_beta   90.00
_cell.angle_gamma   90.00
#
_symmetry.space_group_name_H-M   'P 1'
#
loop_
_entity.id
_entity.type
_entity.pdbx_description
1 polymer ?
#
loop_
_entity_poly.entity_id
_entity_poly.type
_entity_poly.pdbx_seq_one_letter_code
_entity_poly.pdbx_strand_id
1 'polypeptide(L)'
;MKKILITRRLIKDSEDKALKIFDAKLNSNDELYSQSKVIEMSQGCDAVLTSLTDKMDKETIDKLPDSVKIISNFAVGFGNIDLDAAKKRGIVVTNTPEVLSDATAEIGILLILGACRRAAEGISSAREGGWKWSADYLIGKQLTGTRLGVLGMGRIGQKIAKIAKSLGMIIHY
;
A
#
# COMPACT_ATOMS: atom_id res chain seq x y z
N MET A 1 29.25 -9.79 -2.44
CA MET A 1 28.03 -8.93 -2.42
C MET A 1 27.19 -9.31 -1.22
N LYS A 2 26.42 -8.37 -0.66
CA LYS A 2 25.44 -8.68 0.39
C LYS A 2 24.30 -9.51 -0.19
N LYS A 3 23.82 -10.48 0.58
CA LYS A 3 22.74 -11.37 0.15
C LYS A 3 21.40 -10.88 0.66
N ILE A 4 20.41 -10.79 -0.23
CA ILE A 4 19.06 -10.38 0.15
C ILE A 4 18.02 -11.37 -0.34
N LEU A 5 16.98 -11.58 0.47
CA LEU A 5 15.74 -12.24 0.05
C LEU A 5 14.72 -11.16 -0.32
N ILE A 6 14.09 -11.30 -1.49
CA ILE A 6 12.95 -10.48 -1.91
C ILE A 6 11.72 -11.40 -1.94
N THR A 7 10.78 -11.16 -1.02
CA THR A 7 9.67 -12.09 -0.75
C THR A 7 8.53 -12.02 -1.77
N ARG A 8 8.46 -10.94 -2.56
CA ARG A 8 7.44 -10.75 -3.60
C ARG A 8 8.09 -10.29 -4.89
N ARG A 9 7.46 -10.61 -6.02
CA ARG A 9 7.93 -10.10 -7.32
C ARG A 9 7.79 -8.58 -7.35
N LEU A 10 8.84 -7.92 -7.77
CA LEU A 10 8.87 -6.48 -8.00
C LEU A 10 8.71 -6.17 -9.50
N ILE A 11 8.60 -4.89 -9.83
CA ILE A 11 8.72 -4.46 -11.23
C ILE A 11 10.13 -4.78 -11.73
N LYS A 12 10.22 -5.14 -13.02
CA LYS A 12 11.44 -5.65 -13.62
C LYS A 12 12.68 -4.78 -13.39
N ASP A 13 12.54 -3.47 -13.56
CA ASP A 13 13.65 -2.53 -13.36
C ASP A 13 14.21 -2.55 -11.93
N SER A 14 13.34 -2.78 -10.93
CA SER A 14 13.74 -2.90 -9.53
C SER A 14 14.45 -4.22 -9.26
N GLU A 15 14.00 -5.32 -9.85
CA GLU A 15 14.67 -6.62 -9.75
C GLU A 15 16.02 -6.59 -10.44
N ASP A 16 16.11 -6.03 -11.66
CA ASP A 16 17.37 -5.87 -12.40
C ASP A 16 18.37 -5.01 -11.61
N LYS A 17 17.89 -3.96 -10.95
CA LYS A 17 18.73 -3.13 -10.06
C LYS A 17 19.19 -3.90 -8.83
N ALA A 18 18.31 -4.67 -8.21
CA ALA A 18 18.64 -5.49 -7.04
C ALA A 18 19.72 -6.54 -7.39
N LEU A 19 19.59 -7.23 -8.52
CA LEU A 19 20.56 -8.21 -9.00
C LEU A 19 21.93 -7.61 -9.33
N LYS A 20 21.99 -6.34 -9.73
CA LYS A 20 23.27 -5.63 -10.00
C LYS A 20 24.01 -5.26 -8.71
N ILE A 21 23.28 -4.99 -7.62
CA ILE A 21 23.83 -4.45 -6.36
C ILE A 21 24.03 -5.55 -5.31
N PHE A 22 23.17 -6.56 -5.33
CA PHE A 22 23.11 -7.61 -4.32
C PHE A 22 23.17 -9.01 -4.96
N ASP A 23 23.54 -10.00 -4.16
CA ASP A 23 23.23 -11.40 -4.43
C ASP A 23 21.78 -11.64 -4.00
N ALA A 24 20.84 -11.35 -4.91
CA ALA A 24 19.42 -11.30 -4.60
C ALA A 24 18.72 -12.63 -4.92
N LYS A 25 18.05 -13.20 -3.92
CA LYS A 25 17.09 -14.30 -4.11
C LYS A 25 15.73 -13.68 -4.45
N LEU A 26 15.28 -13.82 -5.70
CA LEU A 26 14.00 -13.32 -6.17
C LEU A 26 12.90 -14.37 -6.02
N ASN A 27 11.68 -13.92 -5.79
CA ASN A 27 10.47 -14.73 -5.86
C ASN A 27 9.81 -14.57 -7.24
N SER A 28 10.39 -15.18 -8.26
CA SER A 28 9.98 -15.00 -9.66
C SER A 28 8.54 -15.44 -9.95
N ASN A 29 8.00 -16.40 -9.19
CA ASN A 29 6.63 -16.88 -9.34
C ASN A 29 5.60 -16.06 -8.55
N ASP A 30 6.05 -15.09 -7.76
CA ASP A 30 5.21 -14.27 -6.87
C ASP A 30 4.33 -15.10 -5.91
N GLU A 31 4.85 -16.21 -5.42
CA GLU A 31 4.17 -17.03 -4.43
C GLU A 31 4.04 -16.30 -3.09
N LEU A 32 2.89 -16.43 -2.45
CA LEU A 32 2.74 -15.96 -1.06
C LEU A 32 3.53 -16.89 -0.13
N TYR A 33 4.66 -16.42 0.36
CA TYR A 33 5.45 -17.20 1.30
C TYR A 33 4.77 -17.27 2.67
N SER A 34 4.70 -18.47 3.23
CA SER A 34 4.39 -18.64 4.65
C SER A 34 5.54 -18.11 5.51
N GLN A 35 5.27 -17.83 6.78
CA GLN A 35 6.30 -17.38 7.74
C GLN A 35 7.48 -18.38 7.80
N SER A 36 7.19 -19.68 7.81
CA SER A 36 8.22 -20.74 7.78
C SER A 36 9.06 -20.69 6.50
N LYS A 37 8.41 -20.39 5.36
CA LYS A 37 9.12 -20.24 4.07
C LYS A 37 10.02 -19.02 4.05
N VAL A 38 9.57 -17.88 4.60
CA VAL A 38 10.41 -16.69 4.74
C VAL A 38 11.65 -16.99 5.59
N ILE A 39 11.48 -17.68 6.72
CA ILE A 39 12.59 -18.08 7.61
C ILE A 39 13.56 -19.00 6.86
N GLU A 40 13.06 -20.02 6.17
CA GLU A 40 13.86 -20.95 5.37
C GLU A 40 14.66 -20.22 4.28
N MET A 41 13.98 -19.41 3.47
CA MET A 41 14.59 -18.72 2.32
C MET A 41 15.58 -17.64 2.74
N SER A 42 15.43 -17.08 3.95
CA SER A 42 16.34 -16.08 4.50
C SER A 42 17.65 -16.65 5.02
N GLN A 43 17.82 -18.00 5.02
CA GLN A 43 19.08 -18.62 5.45
C GLN A 43 20.24 -18.11 4.60
N GLY A 44 21.28 -17.60 5.30
CA GLY A 44 22.47 -17.00 4.71
C GLY A 44 22.27 -15.63 4.07
N CYS A 45 21.09 -15.01 4.25
CA CYS A 45 20.85 -13.62 3.80
C CYS A 45 21.25 -12.60 4.87
N ASP A 46 21.71 -11.43 4.43
CA ASP A 46 22.01 -10.27 5.28
C ASP A 46 20.76 -9.40 5.50
N ALA A 47 19.80 -9.43 4.57
CA ALA A 47 18.58 -8.65 4.63
C ALA A 47 17.38 -9.38 3.99
N VAL A 48 16.17 -8.96 4.38
CA VAL A 48 14.92 -9.41 3.78
C VAL A 48 14.13 -8.18 3.33
N LEU A 49 13.75 -8.14 2.06
CA LEU A 49 12.81 -7.18 1.53
C LEU A 49 11.42 -7.82 1.54
N THR A 50 10.55 -7.28 2.37
CA THR A 50 9.18 -7.75 2.60
C THR A 50 8.14 -6.81 1.97
N SER A 51 6.90 -7.24 1.91
CA SER A 51 5.74 -6.44 1.52
C SER A 51 4.66 -6.48 2.59
N LEU A 52 3.54 -5.80 2.39
CA LEU A 52 2.38 -5.81 3.30
C LEU A 52 1.80 -7.21 3.55
N THR A 53 1.99 -8.12 2.62
CA THR A 53 1.44 -9.49 2.70
C THR A 53 2.27 -10.43 3.56
N ASP A 54 3.50 -10.04 3.89
CA ASP A 54 4.40 -10.84 4.70
C ASP A 54 4.16 -10.56 6.19
N LYS A 55 3.75 -11.57 6.92
CA LYS A 55 3.56 -11.46 8.36
C LYS A 55 4.89 -11.65 9.10
N MET A 56 5.48 -10.55 9.53
CA MET A 56 6.73 -10.49 10.28
C MET A 56 6.45 -10.23 11.77
N ASP A 57 5.66 -11.13 12.38
CA ASP A 57 5.37 -11.06 13.81
C ASP A 57 6.59 -11.50 14.66
N LYS A 58 6.43 -11.39 15.98
CA LYS A 58 7.47 -11.75 16.95
C LYS A 58 8.04 -13.13 16.69
N GLU A 59 7.17 -14.13 16.45
CA GLU A 59 7.62 -15.52 16.27
C GLU A 59 8.47 -15.67 15.01
N THR A 60 8.08 -15.02 13.92
CA THR A 60 8.84 -15.01 12.66
C THR A 60 10.20 -14.33 12.86
N ILE A 61 10.21 -13.15 13.47
CA ILE A 61 11.42 -12.36 13.69
C ILE A 61 12.38 -13.09 14.62
N ASP A 62 11.90 -13.70 15.68
CA ASP A 62 12.73 -14.46 16.61
C ASP A 62 13.43 -15.66 15.94
N LYS A 63 12.83 -16.23 14.90
CA LYS A 63 13.35 -17.38 14.13
C LYS A 63 14.18 -17.01 12.91
N LEU A 64 14.25 -15.73 12.54
CA LEU A 64 15.11 -15.30 11.42
C LEU A 64 16.57 -15.64 11.73
N PRO A 65 17.38 -15.98 10.72
CA PRO A 65 18.83 -16.19 10.90
C PRO A 65 19.51 -14.96 11.51
N ASP A 66 20.53 -15.19 12.32
CA ASP A 66 21.31 -14.10 12.96
C ASP A 66 22.07 -13.25 11.95
N SER A 67 22.26 -13.75 10.71
CA SER A 67 22.84 -12.99 9.61
C SER A 67 21.94 -11.84 9.12
N VAL A 68 20.62 -11.95 9.30
CA VAL A 68 19.66 -10.90 8.89
C VAL A 68 19.79 -9.71 9.82
N LYS A 69 20.19 -8.57 9.26
CA LYS A 69 20.37 -7.30 9.98
C LYS A 69 19.38 -6.22 9.57
N ILE A 70 18.68 -6.41 8.45
CA ILE A 70 17.75 -5.42 7.91
C ILE A 70 16.49 -6.14 7.40
N ILE A 71 15.32 -5.61 7.77
CA ILE A 71 14.04 -5.87 7.15
C ILE A 71 13.63 -4.58 6.43
N SER A 72 13.58 -4.63 5.09
CA SER A 72 13.13 -3.49 4.27
C SER A 72 11.70 -3.75 3.81
N ASN A 73 10.74 -2.99 4.31
CA ASN A 73 9.33 -3.18 3.97
C ASN A 73 8.93 -2.36 2.75
N PHE A 74 8.57 -3.00 1.67
CA PHE A 74 8.02 -2.35 0.49
C PHE A 74 6.56 -1.95 0.75
N ALA A 75 6.39 -1.00 1.67
CA ALA A 75 5.11 -0.45 2.10
C ALA A 75 5.31 0.87 2.85
N VAL A 76 4.28 1.68 2.92
CA VAL A 76 4.23 2.88 3.78
C VAL A 76 3.97 2.48 5.23
N GLY A 77 3.02 1.58 5.44
CA GLY A 77 2.72 1.02 6.76
C GLY A 77 3.73 -0.06 7.16
N PHE A 78 3.81 -0.32 8.43
CA PHE A 78 4.66 -1.37 9.02
C PHE A 78 3.91 -2.22 10.06
N GLY A 79 2.56 -2.20 10.05
CA GLY A 79 1.73 -2.98 10.95
C GLY A 79 1.85 -4.50 10.78
N ASN A 80 2.48 -4.95 9.70
CA ASN A 80 2.84 -6.34 9.44
C ASN A 80 4.14 -6.78 10.12
N ILE A 81 4.89 -5.87 10.78
CA ILE A 81 6.20 -6.11 11.38
C ILE A 81 6.16 -5.78 12.88
N ASP A 82 6.58 -6.72 13.72
CA ASP A 82 6.79 -6.49 15.15
C ASP A 82 8.11 -5.73 15.37
N LEU A 83 8.00 -4.40 15.52
CA LEU A 83 9.15 -3.51 15.69
C LEU A 83 9.91 -3.78 16.99
N ASP A 84 9.22 -4.18 18.06
CA ASP A 84 9.86 -4.47 19.35
C ASP A 84 10.71 -5.73 19.28
N ALA A 85 10.22 -6.76 18.60
CA ALA A 85 10.99 -7.98 18.35
C ALA A 85 12.20 -7.69 17.46
N ALA A 86 12.03 -6.93 16.38
CA ALA A 86 13.14 -6.52 15.50
C ALA A 86 14.21 -5.74 16.27
N LYS A 87 13.80 -4.76 17.09
CA LYS A 87 14.70 -3.96 17.93
C LYS A 87 15.48 -4.82 18.94
N LYS A 88 14.81 -5.78 19.61
CA LYS A 88 15.46 -6.70 20.56
C LYS A 88 16.54 -7.55 19.88
N ARG A 89 16.34 -7.90 18.62
CA ARG A 89 17.30 -8.67 17.82
C ARG A 89 18.35 -7.78 17.11
N GLY A 90 18.31 -6.46 17.28
CA GLY A 90 19.19 -5.54 16.59
C GLY A 90 18.97 -5.49 15.07
N ILE A 91 17.76 -5.84 14.61
CA ILE A 91 17.38 -5.78 13.20
C ILE A 91 16.82 -4.39 12.89
N VAL A 92 17.39 -3.71 11.90
CA VAL A 92 16.91 -2.43 11.42
C VAL A 92 15.67 -2.65 10.54
N VAL A 93 14.61 -1.89 10.76
CA VAL A 93 13.42 -1.91 9.91
C VAL A 93 13.33 -0.60 9.14
N THR A 94 13.10 -0.70 7.83
CA THR A 94 12.88 0.45 6.94
C THR A 94 11.57 0.28 6.19
N ASN A 95 10.98 1.38 5.75
CA ASN A 95 9.75 1.42 4.96
C ASN A 95 9.85 2.48 3.85
N THR A 96 8.80 2.64 3.04
CA THR A 96 8.73 3.60 1.93
C THR A 96 7.69 4.70 2.22
N PRO A 97 7.96 5.64 3.15
CA PRO A 97 7.01 6.69 3.50
C PRO A 97 6.83 7.69 2.35
N GLU A 98 5.66 8.34 2.30
CA GLU A 98 5.30 9.49 1.45
C GLU A 98 5.11 9.22 -0.04
N VAL A 99 5.79 8.27 -0.64
CA VAL A 99 5.84 8.03 -2.10
C VAL A 99 4.48 7.79 -2.77
N LEU A 100 3.45 7.38 -2.04
CA LEU A 100 2.12 7.09 -2.58
C LEU A 100 1.00 8.00 -2.04
N SER A 101 1.33 9.00 -1.20
CA SER A 101 0.30 9.79 -0.52
C SER A 101 -0.60 10.58 -1.49
N ASP A 102 -0.04 11.08 -2.60
CA ASP A 102 -0.82 11.78 -3.62
C ASP A 102 -1.72 10.81 -4.39
N ALA A 103 -1.18 9.73 -4.90
CA ALA A 103 -1.95 8.72 -5.62
C ALA A 103 -3.10 8.13 -4.76
N THR A 104 -2.85 7.88 -3.47
CA THR A 104 -3.89 7.40 -2.56
C THR A 104 -4.97 8.47 -2.33
N ALA A 105 -4.59 9.74 -2.20
CA ALA A 105 -5.55 10.83 -2.06
C ALA A 105 -6.40 11.00 -3.32
N GLU A 106 -5.83 10.86 -4.50
CA GLU A 106 -6.54 10.89 -5.80
C GLU A 106 -7.60 9.80 -5.89
N ILE A 107 -7.27 8.56 -5.49
CA ILE A 107 -8.25 7.47 -5.38
C ILE A 107 -9.34 7.80 -4.36
N GLY A 108 -8.99 8.38 -3.21
CA GLY A 108 -9.97 8.85 -2.23
C GLY A 108 -10.97 9.85 -2.82
N ILE A 109 -10.49 10.81 -3.58
CA ILE A 109 -11.34 11.80 -4.28
C ILE A 109 -12.17 11.13 -5.38
N LEU A 110 -11.58 10.24 -6.17
CA LEU A 110 -12.31 9.47 -7.19
C LEU A 110 -13.49 8.71 -6.57
N LEU A 111 -13.27 8.05 -5.43
CA LEU A 111 -14.33 7.32 -4.73
C LEU A 111 -15.43 8.23 -4.19
N ILE A 112 -15.06 9.39 -3.62
CA ILE A 112 -16.03 10.41 -3.15
C ILE A 112 -16.89 10.92 -4.31
N LEU A 113 -16.26 11.30 -5.41
CA LEU A 113 -16.95 11.72 -6.64
C LEU A 113 -17.81 10.59 -7.19
N GLY A 114 -17.25 9.39 -7.30
CA GLY A 114 -17.93 8.21 -7.83
C GLY A 114 -19.19 7.86 -7.04
N ALA A 115 -19.10 7.89 -5.71
CA ALA A 115 -20.25 7.63 -4.84
C ALA A 115 -21.30 8.74 -4.95
N CYS A 116 -20.89 10.00 -4.85
CA CYS A 116 -21.81 11.13 -4.91
C CYS A 116 -22.49 11.27 -6.29
N ARG A 117 -21.81 10.93 -7.36
CA ARG A 117 -22.32 11.03 -8.74
C ARG A 117 -22.88 9.72 -9.29
N ARG A 118 -23.00 8.66 -8.46
CA ARG A 118 -23.52 7.34 -8.85
C ARG A 118 -22.79 6.78 -10.08
N ALA A 119 -21.45 6.95 -10.12
CA ALA A 119 -20.67 6.65 -11.31
C ALA A 119 -20.74 5.17 -11.72
N ALA A 120 -20.73 4.25 -10.75
CA ALA A 120 -20.82 2.81 -11.03
C ALA A 120 -22.13 2.46 -11.78
N GLU A 121 -23.25 2.97 -11.31
CA GLU A 121 -24.56 2.77 -11.94
C GLU A 121 -24.62 3.41 -13.35
N GLY A 122 -24.07 4.62 -13.49
CA GLY A 122 -23.98 5.28 -14.79
C GLY A 122 -23.13 4.54 -15.80
N ILE A 123 -21.98 3.99 -15.36
CA ILE A 123 -21.08 3.18 -16.20
C ILE A 123 -21.78 1.88 -16.62
N SER A 124 -22.46 1.19 -15.67
CA SER A 124 -23.21 -0.04 -15.98
C SER A 124 -24.29 0.23 -17.02
N SER A 125 -25.11 1.24 -16.77
CA SER A 125 -26.19 1.62 -17.69
C SER A 125 -25.68 1.98 -19.10
N ALA A 126 -24.57 2.72 -19.17
CA ALA A 126 -23.96 3.07 -20.45
C ALA A 126 -23.44 1.84 -21.22
N ARG A 127 -22.87 0.86 -20.52
CA ARG A 127 -22.37 -0.40 -21.13
C ARG A 127 -23.49 -1.31 -21.61
N GLU A 128 -24.60 -1.32 -20.89
CA GLU A 128 -25.79 -2.12 -21.23
C GLU A 128 -26.65 -1.48 -22.35
N GLY A 129 -26.26 -0.33 -22.84
CA GLY A 129 -27.02 0.42 -23.86
C GLY A 129 -28.36 0.99 -23.35
N GLY A 130 -28.52 1.05 -22.03
CA GLY A 130 -29.78 1.42 -21.36
C GLY A 130 -29.93 2.91 -21.05
N TRP A 131 -29.19 3.81 -21.72
CA TRP A 131 -29.35 5.23 -21.47
C TRP A 131 -30.75 5.72 -21.81
N LYS A 132 -31.41 6.25 -20.81
CA LYS A 132 -32.72 6.92 -20.96
C LYS A 132 -32.67 8.26 -20.27
N TRP A 133 -33.14 9.31 -20.95
CA TRP A 133 -33.27 10.59 -20.29
C TRP A 133 -34.55 10.63 -19.47
N SER A 134 -34.44 10.98 -18.19
CA SER A 134 -35.56 11.43 -17.35
C SER A 134 -35.04 12.43 -16.32
N ALA A 135 -35.92 13.27 -15.79
CA ALA A 135 -35.55 14.32 -14.84
C ALA A 135 -34.98 13.77 -13.52
N ASP A 136 -35.27 12.53 -13.19
CA ASP A 136 -34.85 11.81 -11.98
C ASP A 136 -33.79 10.72 -12.24
N TYR A 137 -33.35 10.56 -13.50
CA TYR A 137 -32.39 9.53 -13.84
C TYR A 137 -31.01 9.81 -13.24
N LEU A 138 -30.53 8.89 -12.42
CA LEU A 138 -29.23 8.92 -11.76
C LEU A 138 -28.96 10.25 -10.99
N ILE A 139 -29.98 10.81 -10.35
CA ILE A 139 -29.83 11.96 -9.48
C ILE A 139 -28.79 11.60 -8.41
N GLY A 140 -27.68 12.32 -8.42
CA GLY A 140 -26.60 12.20 -7.44
C GLY A 140 -26.59 13.39 -6.49
N LYS A 141 -25.54 13.46 -5.66
CA LYS A 141 -25.29 14.55 -4.74
C LYS A 141 -24.19 15.46 -5.30
N GLN A 142 -24.47 16.77 -5.37
CA GLN A 142 -23.44 17.78 -5.66
C GLN A 142 -22.49 17.92 -4.48
N LEU A 143 -21.19 18.09 -4.73
CA LEU A 143 -20.19 18.22 -3.69
C LEU A 143 -20.08 19.65 -3.16
N THR A 144 -20.12 20.63 -4.07
CA THR A 144 -20.00 22.07 -3.72
C THR A 144 -21.00 22.46 -2.62
N GLY A 145 -20.50 23.10 -1.58
CA GLY A 145 -21.30 23.53 -0.42
C GLY A 145 -21.62 22.43 0.58
N THR A 146 -21.23 21.17 0.31
CA THR A 146 -21.43 20.06 1.26
C THR A 146 -20.25 19.90 2.21
N ARG A 147 -20.46 19.15 3.29
CA ARG A 147 -19.45 18.87 4.31
C ARG A 147 -18.78 17.53 4.07
N LEU A 148 -17.45 17.51 4.17
CA LEU A 148 -16.65 16.28 4.20
C LEU A 148 -16.05 16.10 5.60
N GLY A 149 -16.42 15.03 6.29
CA GLY A 149 -15.76 14.60 7.51
C GLY A 149 -14.53 13.77 7.16
N VAL A 150 -13.38 14.13 7.71
CA VAL A 150 -12.12 13.39 7.51
C VAL A 150 -11.71 12.76 8.84
N LEU A 151 -11.88 11.45 8.97
CA LEU A 151 -11.39 10.73 10.13
C LEU A 151 -9.92 10.35 9.92
N GLY A 152 -9.03 11.11 10.56
CA GLY A 152 -7.58 10.99 10.40
C GLY A 152 -7.00 12.04 9.45
N MET A 153 -6.45 13.13 10.00
CA MET A 153 -5.83 14.27 9.28
C MET A 153 -4.30 14.09 9.14
N GLY A 154 -3.88 12.85 8.83
CA GLY A 154 -2.48 12.55 8.48
C GLY A 154 -2.14 12.98 7.05
N ARG A 155 -1.01 12.50 6.52
CA ARG A 155 -0.52 12.87 5.18
C ARG A 155 -1.57 12.73 4.08
N ILE A 156 -2.25 11.59 4.01
CA ILE A 156 -3.29 11.32 3.01
C ILE A 156 -4.54 12.16 3.29
N GLY A 157 -5.02 12.21 4.54
CA GLY A 157 -6.20 12.99 4.92
C GLY A 157 -6.06 14.47 4.58
N GLN A 158 -4.90 15.06 4.82
CA GLN A 158 -4.61 16.46 4.46
C GLN A 158 -4.67 16.68 2.94
N LYS A 159 -4.14 15.75 2.14
CA LYS A 159 -4.20 15.86 0.67
C LYS A 159 -5.63 15.72 0.16
N ILE A 160 -6.41 14.77 0.67
CA ILE A 160 -7.84 14.64 0.37
C ILE A 160 -8.58 15.92 0.74
N ALA A 161 -8.37 16.45 1.94
CA ALA A 161 -9.01 17.67 2.41
C ALA A 161 -8.69 18.87 1.50
N LYS A 162 -7.43 19.01 1.08
CA LYS A 162 -6.99 20.06 0.16
C LYS A 162 -7.72 20.00 -1.18
N ILE A 163 -7.81 18.81 -1.79
CA ILE A 163 -8.48 18.61 -3.08
C ILE A 163 -10.00 18.81 -2.92
N ALA A 164 -10.61 18.25 -1.87
CA ALA A 164 -12.04 18.38 -1.62
C ALA A 164 -12.44 19.85 -1.38
N LYS A 165 -11.59 20.65 -0.71
CA LYS A 165 -11.78 22.10 -0.56
C LYS A 165 -11.79 22.81 -1.92
N SER A 166 -10.95 22.39 -2.87
CA SER A 166 -10.95 22.94 -4.23
C SER A 166 -12.22 22.58 -5.01
N LEU A 167 -12.90 21.50 -4.64
CA LEU A 167 -14.22 21.12 -5.15
C LEU A 167 -15.38 21.85 -4.45
N GLY A 168 -15.08 22.84 -3.59
CA GLY A 168 -16.07 23.64 -2.88
C GLY A 168 -16.68 22.97 -1.66
N MET A 169 -16.05 21.92 -1.13
CA MET A 169 -16.51 21.24 0.10
C MET A 169 -16.02 21.96 1.37
N ILE A 170 -16.80 21.88 2.43
CA ILE A 170 -16.43 22.32 3.78
C ILE A 170 -15.81 21.14 4.52
N ILE A 171 -14.59 21.31 5.02
CA ILE A 171 -13.85 20.24 5.68
C ILE A 171 -14.09 20.26 7.18
N HIS A 172 -14.41 19.10 7.74
CA HIS A 172 -14.48 18.84 9.17
C HIS A 172 -13.58 17.66 9.52
N TYR A 173 -12.85 17.72 10.67
CA TYR A 173 -11.95 16.65 11.14
C TYR A 173 -11.87 16.65 12.67
#